data_e0e7153b7acfc3d4f00467a9d478b2fa
#
_entry.id   e0e7153b7acfc3d4f00467a9d478b2fa
#
_cell.length_a   1.000
_cell.length_b   1.000
_cell.length_c   1.000
_cell.angle_alpha   90.00
_cell.angle_beta   90.00
_cell.angle_gamma   90.00
#
_symmetry.space_group_name_H-M   'P 1'
#
loop_
_entity.id
_entity.type
_entity.pdbx_description
1 polymer ?
#
loop_
_entity_poly.entity_id
_entity_poly.type
_entity_poly.pdbx_seq_one_letter_code
_entity_poly.pdbx_strand_id
1 'polypeptide(L)'
;KMSLNIDYNNKTNHDYTNPTYGTGSISGGSVSKYNYRTTGMTFNNVINYQHTFNDVHDIRVMAGQEYYEYNTSNFGGSRSKVIMDGFYEPDAASSLGDFGGNSDQYKLLSFFGSAEYSYDQKYFLSASVRSDGSSRFHPDHRWGTFWSIGASWKIMQEEFMKDTSDWLSNLSLRASYGAQGNDQVGYYAYQALYSIRNNLGESGLHAYRLATPNLSWETNLNTNIGLDFGFWNNRLSGTIEYFERRSKDLLFSK
;
A
#
# COMPACT_ATOMS: atom_id res chain seq x y z
N LYS A 1 -1.95 -14.82 17.94
CA LYS A 1 -3.15 -14.54 17.13
C LYS A 1 -2.89 -14.91 15.68
N MET A 2 -3.81 -15.64 15.07
CA MET A 2 -3.79 -15.97 13.65
C MET A 2 -5.02 -15.34 12.99
N SER A 3 -4.88 -14.75 11.81
CA SER A 3 -6.01 -14.21 11.05
C SER A 3 -5.83 -14.44 9.56
N LEU A 4 -6.94 -14.76 8.90
CA LEU A 4 -7.05 -14.87 7.46
C LEU A 4 -8.15 -13.91 7.01
N ASN A 5 -7.81 -13.03 6.07
CA ASN A 5 -8.75 -12.15 5.40
C ASN A 5 -8.77 -12.47 3.91
N ILE A 6 -9.95 -12.58 3.33
CA ILE A 6 -10.15 -12.81 1.89
C ILE A 6 -11.11 -11.74 1.37
N ASP A 7 -10.64 -10.96 0.42
CA ASP A 7 -11.42 -9.97 -0.30
C ASP A 7 -11.67 -10.45 -1.72
N TYR A 8 -12.93 -10.49 -2.12
CA TYR A 8 -13.33 -10.86 -3.47
C TYR A 8 -14.22 -9.77 -4.06
N ASN A 9 -13.83 -9.25 -5.20
CA ASN A 9 -14.63 -8.30 -5.96
C ASN A 9 -14.79 -8.79 -7.40
N ASN A 10 -16.02 -8.78 -7.91
CA ASN A 10 -16.34 -9.07 -9.30
C ASN A 10 -17.26 -7.98 -9.83
N LYS A 11 -16.76 -7.21 -10.78
CA LYS A 11 -17.47 -6.09 -11.40
C LYS A 11 -17.67 -6.36 -12.87
N THR A 12 -18.90 -6.24 -13.34
CA THR A 12 -19.20 -6.26 -14.78
C THR A 12 -19.65 -4.86 -15.21
N ASN A 13 -18.96 -4.31 -16.17
CA ASN A 13 -19.40 -3.10 -16.88
C ASN A 13 -20.15 -3.53 -18.12
N HIS A 14 -21.27 -2.88 -18.36
CA HIS A 14 -22.09 -3.06 -19.53
C HIS A 14 -22.44 -1.67 -20.07
N ASP A 15 -21.92 -1.35 -21.25
CA ASP A 15 -22.16 -0.09 -21.91
C ASP A 15 -22.94 -0.32 -23.22
N TYR A 16 -23.94 0.51 -23.44
CA TYR A 16 -24.78 0.49 -24.63
C TYR A 16 -24.84 1.89 -25.24
N THR A 17 -24.65 1.94 -26.55
CA THR A 17 -24.84 3.17 -27.33
C THR A 17 -25.97 2.91 -28.33
N ASN A 18 -26.99 3.77 -28.25
CA ASN A 18 -28.21 3.61 -29.05
C ASN A 18 -27.90 3.78 -30.56
N PRO A 19 -28.39 2.87 -31.45
CA PRO A 19 -28.09 2.94 -32.90
C PRO A 19 -28.83 4.07 -33.63
N THR A 20 -29.87 4.64 -33.04
CA THR A 20 -30.77 5.61 -33.77
C THR A 20 -30.65 7.03 -33.25
N TYR A 21 -30.15 7.26 -32.04
CA TYR A 21 -30.05 8.56 -31.41
C TYR A 21 -28.61 8.93 -31.00
N GLY A 22 -28.34 10.23 -30.94
CA GLY A 22 -27.09 10.79 -30.46
C GLY A 22 -25.87 10.34 -31.29
N THR A 23 -24.72 10.14 -30.63
CA THR A 23 -23.47 9.74 -31.26
C THR A 23 -23.53 8.36 -31.90
N GLY A 24 -24.38 7.49 -31.37
CA GLY A 24 -24.53 6.12 -31.90
C GLY A 24 -25.25 6.04 -33.22
N SER A 25 -26.06 7.05 -33.63
CA SER A 25 -26.72 7.06 -34.94
C SER A 25 -25.73 7.08 -36.11
N ILE A 26 -24.54 7.64 -35.91
CA ILE A 26 -23.48 7.69 -36.93
C ILE A 26 -22.78 6.34 -37.07
N SER A 27 -22.54 5.65 -35.96
CA SER A 27 -21.80 4.37 -35.90
C SER A 27 -22.68 3.14 -35.97
N GLY A 28 -24.02 3.30 -35.93
CA GLY A 28 -24.97 2.20 -35.80
C GLY A 28 -25.07 1.58 -34.42
N GLY A 29 -24.66 2.32 -33.39
CA GLY A 29 -24.66 1.88 -32.00
C GLY A 29 -23.56 0.88 -31.63
N SER A 30 -23.42 0.61 -30.36
CA SER A 30 -22.46 -0.37 -29.83
C SER A 30 -22.90 -0.99 -28.53
N VAL A 31 -22.42 -2.19 -28.26
CA VAL A 31 -22.57 -2.88 -26.99
C VAL A 31 -21.20 -3.36 -26.56
N SER A 32 -20.84 -3.08 -25.28
CA SER A 32 -19.62 -3.64 -24.69
C SER A 32 -19.92 -4.30 -23.35
N LYS A 33 -19.19 -5.38 -23.06
CA LYS A 33 -19.19 -6.04 -21.74
C LYS A 33 -17.77 -6.34 -21.33
N TYR A 34 -17.40 -5.84 -20.14
CA TYR A 34 -16.11 -6.09 -19.52
C TYR A 34 -16.32 -6.61 -18.11
N ASN A 35 -15.65 -7.70 -17.79
CA ASN A 35 -15.62 -8.26 -16.44
C ASN A 35 -14.26 -7.98 -15.80
N TYR A 36 -14.27 -7.49 -14.57
CA TYR A 36 -13.10 -7.23 -13.74
C TYR A 36 -13.24 -8.05 -12.46
N ARG A 37 -12.25 -8.86 -12.18
CA ARG A 37 -12.20 -9.68 -10.97
C ARG A 37 -10.94 -9.36 -10.20
N THR A 38 -11.08 -9.12 -8.90
CA THR A 38 -9.97 -8.99 -7.98
C THR A 38 -10.14 -9.92 -6.80
N THR A 39 -9.06 -10.53 -6.35
CA THR A 39 -9.01 -11.37 -5.16
C THR A 39 -7.81 -10.94 -4.34
N GLY A 40 -8.05 -10.52 -3.10
CA GLY A 40 -7.03 -10.24 -2.10
C GLY A 40 -7.06 -11.32 -1.01
N MET A 41 -5.91 -11.81 -0.59
CA MET A 41 -5.77 -12.70 0.55
C MET A 41 -4.66 -12.18 1.45
N THR A 42 -4.98 -12.00 2.74
CA THR A 42 -4.00 -11.65 3.76
C THR A 42 -4.01 -12.71 4.85
N PHE A 43 -2.88 -13.29 5.13
CA PHE A 43 -2.69 -14.25 6.21
C PHE A 43 -1.64 -13.73 7.18
N ASN A 44 -2.05 -13.56 8.45
CA ASN A 44 -1.22 -12.99 9.51
C ASN A 44 -1.07 -13.96 10.68
N ASN A 45 0.17 -14.07 11.17
CA ASN A 45 0.50 -14.72 12.43
C ASN A 45 1.24 -13.73 13.32
N VAL A 46 0.71 -13.48 14.52
CA VAL A 46 1.30 -12.51 15.46
C VAL A 46 1.35 -13.12 16.86
N ILE A 47 2.51 -13.00 17.49
CA ILE A 47 2.75 -13.34 18.87
C ILE A 47 3.04 -12.04 19.63
N ASN A 48 2.35 -11.82 20.75
CA ASN A 48 2.54 -10.69 21.62
C ASN A 48 2.93 -11.20 23.01
N TYR A 49 3.87 -10.51 23.63
CA TYR A 49 4.23 -10.70 25.03
C TYR A 49 4.22 -9.35 25.70
N GLN A 50 3.62 -9.28 26.90
CA GLN A 50 3.62 -8.10 27.76
C GLN A 50 3.85 -8.51 29.18
N HIS A 51 4.74 -7.80 29.88
CA HIS A 51 4.97 -8.01 31.30
C HIS A 51 5.45 -6.72 31.96
N THR A 52 4.97 -6.50 33.19
CA THR A 52 5.41 -5.39 34.05
C THR A 52 6.24 -5.96 35.19
N PHE A 53 7.48 -5.51 35.32
CA PHE A 53 8.41 -5.92 36.40
C PHE A 53 8.48 -4.81 37.43
N ASN A 54 8.46 -5.19 38.69
CA ASN A 54 8.59 -4.26 39.84
C ASN A 54 7.65 -3.04 39.74
N ASP A 55 6.47 -3.20 39.11
CA ASP A 55 5.44 -2.18 38.93
C ASP A 55 5.89 -0.90 38.16
N VAL A 56 7.14 -0.83 37.72
CA VAL A 56 7.72 0.35 37.03
C VAL A 56 8.29 0.08 35.63
N HIS A 57 8.61 -1.18 35.32
CA HIS A 57 9.18 -1.56 34.04
C HIS A 57 8.14 -2.30 33.21
N ASP A 58 7.53 -1.64 32.25
CA ASP A 58 6.58 -2.28 31.32
C ASP A 58 7.30 -2.61 29.99
N ILE A 59 7.26 -3.88 29.61
CA ILE A 59 7.85 -4.40 28.37
C ILE A 59 6.74 -5.00 27.53
N ARG A 60 6.67 -4.59 26.26
CA ARG A 60 5.81 -5.19 25.23
C ARG A 60 6.66 -5.60 24.06
N VAL A 61 6.52 -6.84 23.62
CA VAL A 61 7.22 -7.38 22.47
C VAL A 61 6.19 -8.02 21.54
N MET A 62 6.32 -7.75 20.28
CA MET A 62 5.53 -8.36 19.22
C MET A 62 6.45 -8.93 18.16
N ALA A 63 6.13 -10.12 17.66
CA ALA A 63 6.74 -10.69 16.46
C ALA A 63 5.65 -11.28 15.57
N GLY A 64 5.82 -11.16 14.26
CA GLY A 64 4.81 -11.64 13.33
C GLY A 64 5.34 -11.92 11.94
N GLN A 65 4.48 -12.60 11.20
CA GLN A 65 4.64 -12.90 9.79
C GLN A 65 3.34 -12.58 9.07
N GLU A 66 3.43 -11.96 7.89
CA GLU A 66 2.31 -11.66 7.01
C GLU A 66 2.58 -12.19 5.62
N TYR A 67 1.59 -12.83 5.03
CA TYR A 67 1.56 -13.13 3.61
C TYR A 67 0.37 -12.42 2.99
N TYR A 68 0.64 -11.65 1.95
CA TYR A 68 -0.37 -10.96 1.15
C TYR A 68 -0.27 -11.42 -0.30
N GLU A 69 -1.41 -11.74 -0.89
CA GLU A 69 -1.54 -12.06 -2.32
C GLU A 69 -2.70 -11.28 -2.91
N TYR A 70 -2.46 -10.66 -4.05
CA TYR A 70 -3.46 -9.92 -4.81
C TYR A 70 -3.43 -10.37 -6.26
N ASN A 71 -4.58 -10.82 -6.75
CA ASN A 71 -4.77 -11.25 -8.12
C ASN A 71 -5.83 -10.35 -8.76
N THR A 72 -5.56 -9.88 -9.95
CA THR A 72 -6.54 -9.16 -10.78
C THR A 72 -6.61 -9.79 -12.15
N SER A 73 -7.80 -9.85 -12.70
CA SER A 73 -8.03 -10.28 -14.07
C SER A 73 -9.16 -9.47 -14.69
N ASN A 74 -9.02 -9.19 -15.95
CA ASN A 74 -10.11 -8.62 -16.73
C ASN A 74 -10.21 -9.30 -18.09
N PHE A 75 -11.41 -9.35 -18.62
CA PHE A 75 -11.68 -9.75 -19.98
C PHE A 75 -12.97 -9.10 -20.44
N GLY A 76 -13.10 -8.92 -21.72
CA GLY A 76 -14.32 -8.37 -22.34
C GLY A 76 -14.10 -7.94 -23.75
N GLY A 77 -15.13 -7.36 -24.31
CA GLY A 77 -15.09 -6.87 -25.67
C GLY A 77 -16.31 -6.04 -26.04
N SER A 78 -16.28 -5.57 -27.26
CA SER A 78 -17.32 -4.73 -27.83
C SER A 78 -17.77 -5.24 -29.21
N ARG A 79 -18.99 -4.90 -29.58
CA ARG A 79 -19.51 -5.02 -30.93
C ARG A 79 -20.23 -3.75 -31.30
N SER A 80 -20.24 -3.43 -32.61
CA SER A 80 -20.95 -2.28 -33.18
C SER A 80 -21.94 -2.73 -34.26
N LYS A 81 -22.74 -1.78 -34.74
CA LYS A 81 -23.85 -2.00 -35.63
C LYS A 81 -24.92 -2.89 -34.99
N VAL A 82 -25.53 -2.36 -33.94
CA VAL A 82 -26.66 -2.97 -33.24
C VAL A 82 -27.86 -2.98 -34.20
N ILE A 83 -28.56 -4.11 -34.30
CA ILE A 83 -29.63 -4.33 -35.28
C ILE A 83 -30.82 -3.37 -35.12
N MET A 84 -31.20 -3.09 -33.85
CA MET A 84 -32.23 -2.11 -33.50
C MET A 84 -32.10 -1.71 -32.03
N ASP A 85 -32.77 -0.64 -31.64
CA ASP A 85 -32.85 -0.22 -30.24
C ASP A 85 -33.55 -1.27 -29.37
N GLY A 86 -33.15 -1.34 -28.09
CA GLY A 86 -33.69 -2.29 -27.11
C GLY A 86 -32.95 -3.62 -27.03
N PHE A 87 -31.94 -3.86 -27.86
CA PHE A 87 -31.10 -5.05 -27.79
C PHE A 87 -29.75 -4.71 -27.16
N TYR A 88 -29.56 -5.15 -25.94
CA TYR A 88 -28.42 -4.78 -25.08
C TYR A 88 -27.31 -5.84 -25.01
N GLU A 89 -27.48 -6.98 -25.68
CA GLU A 89 -26.48 -8.04 -25.70
C GLU A 89 -25.53 -7.93 -26.91
N PRO A 90 -24.24 -8.27 -26.75
CA PRO A 90 -23.27 -8.18 -27.86
C PRO A 90 -23.68 -8.96 -29.13
N ASP A 91 -24.43 -10.06 -28.98
CA ASP A 91 -24.88 -10.86 -30.12
C ASP A 91 -25.92 -10.14 -31.00
N ALA A 92 -26.52 -9.08 -30.50
CA ALA A 92 -27.42 -8.23 -31.30
C ALA A 92 -26.67 -7.23 -32.21
N ALA A 93 -25.34 -7.23 -32.20
CA ALA A 93 -24.50 -6.35 -33.02
C ALA A 93 -23.65 -7.16 -34.01
N SER A 94 -23.61 -6.72 -35.25
CA SER A 94 -23.03 -7.49 -36.35
C SER A 94 -21.54 -7.32 -36.58
N SER A 95 -20.96 -6.17 -36.17
CA SER A 95 -19.53 -5.88 -36.37
C SER A 95 -18.74 -6.17 -35.10
N LEU A 96 -17.73 -7.03 -35.25
CA LEU A 96 -16.77 -7.29 -34.16
C LEU A 96 -15.95 -6.01 -33.89
N GLY A 97 -15.87 -5.62 -32.62
CA GLY A 97 -14.94 -4.63 -32.10
C GLY A 97 -13.71 -5.32 -31.50
N ASP A 98 -13.22 -4.74 -30.41
CA ASP A 98 -12.11 -5.32 -29.67
C ASP A 98 -12.60 -6.45 -28.74
N PHE A 99 -11.72 -7.42 -28.53
CA PHE A 99 -11.85 -8.42 -27.47
C PHE A 99 -10.48 -8.66 -26.86
N GLY A 100 -10.40 -8.62 -25.56
CA GLY A 100 -9.12 -8.79 -24.88
C GLY A 100 -9.28 -9.05 -23.39
N GLY A 101 -8.16 -9.30 -22.76
CA GLY A 101 -8.06 -9.48 -21.31
C GLY A 101 -6.63 -9.68 -20.87
N ASN A 102 -6.40 -9.45 -19.59
CA ASN A 102 -5.12 -9.70 -18.94
C ASN A 102 -5.32 -10.14 -17.48
N SER A 103 -4.26 -10.65 -16.89
CA SER A 103 -4.22 -10.98 -15.47
C SER A 103 -2.87 -10.57 -14.90
N ASP A 104 -2.92 -10.00 -13.70
CA ASP A 104 -1.74 -9.60 -12.94
C ASP A 104 -1.80 -10.20 -11.54
N GLN A 105 -0.62 -10.47 -10.98
CA GLN A 105 -0.46 -11.00 -9.63
C GLN A 105 0.60 -10.21 -8.86
N TYR A 106 0.31 -9.95 -7.60
CA TYR A 106 1.21 -9.35 -6.64
C TYR A 106 1.27 -10.20 -5.37
N LYS A 107 2.47 -10.43 -4.86
CA LYS A 107 2.71 -11.16 -3.61
C LYS A 107 3.69 -10.40 -2.74
N LEU A 108 3.40 -10.38 -1.44
CA LEU A 108 4.27 -9.82 -0.42
C LEU A 108 4.37 -10.80 0.74
N LEU A 109 5.60 -11.13 1.13
CA LEU A 109 5.88 -11.90 2.34
C LEU A 109 6.69 -11.02 3.29
N SER A 110 6.22 -10.92 4.52
CA SER A 110 6.78 -10.01 5.51
C SER A 110 7.04 -10.71 6.82
N PHE A 111 8.18 -10.38 7.45
CA PHE A 111 8.50 -10.72 8.83
C PHE A 111 8.73 -9.42 9.59
N PHE A 112 8.13 -9.29 10.76
CA PHE A 112 8.23 -8.07 11.53
C PHE A 112 8.29 -8.32 13.02
N GLY A 113 8.88 -7.37 13.73
CA GLY A 113 8.92 -7.37 15.17
C GLY A 113 8.97 -5.95 15.73
N SER A 114 8.46 -5.77 16.92
CA SER A 114 8.58 -4.54 17.67
C SER A 114 8.80 -4.80 19.15
N ALA A 115 9.48 -3.88 19.79
CA ALA A 115 9.65 -3.85 21.24
C ALA A 115 9.34 -2.44 21.73
N GLU A 116 8.56 -2.37 22.80
CA GLU A 116 8.25 -1.15 23.52
C GLU A 116 8.65 -1.36 24.99
N TYR A 117 9.28 -0.36 25.56
CA TYR A 117 9.67 -0.33 26.94
C TYR A 117 9.26 0.99 27.57
N SER A 118 8.65 0.94 28.74
CA SER A 118 8.44 2.13 29.55
C SER A 118 8.98 1.94 30.97
N TYR A 119 9.58 3.01 31.48
CA TYR A 119 10.04 3.09 32.85
C TYR A 119 9.25 4.15 33.62
N ASP A 120 8.62 3.74 34.72
CA ASP A 120 7.82 4.57 35.62
C ASP A 120 6.78 5.44 34.88
N GLN A 121 6.32 4.97 33.70
CA GLN A 121 5.43 5.72 32.81
C GLN A 121 5.94 7.13 32.42
N LYS A 122 7.22 7.41 32.66
CA LYS A 122 7.90 8.67 32.34
C LYS A 122 8.72 8.58 31.06
N TYR A 123 9.48 7.50 30.91
CA TYR A 123 10.38 7.28 29.79
C TYR A 123 9.85 6.15 28.93
N PHE A 124 9.76 6.39 27.65
CA PHE A 124 9.25 5.43 26.67
C PHE A 124 10.28 5.24 25.57
N LEU A 125 10.59 4.00 25.25
CA LEU A 125 11.43 3.62 24.15
C LEU A 125 10.65 2.65 23.26
N SER A 126 10.78 2.80 21.94
CA SER A 126 10.23 1.88 20.96
C SER A 126 11.23 1.55 19.88
N ALA A 127 11.21 0.32 19.40
CA ALA A 127 11.97 -0.11 18.26
C ALA A 127 11.12 -1.06 17.42
N SER A 128 11.24 -0.98 16.10
CA SER A 128 10.60 -1.91 15.19
C SER A 128 11.53 -2.28 14.04
N VAL A 129 11.35 -3.48 13.52
CA VAL A 129 12.01 -3.97 12.31
C VAL A 129 11.00 -4.75 11.47
N ARG A 130 11.06 -4.57 10.15
CA ARG A 130 10.25 -5.30 9.18
C ARG A 130 11.10 -5.65 7.97
N SER A 131 11.03 -6.88 7.54
CA SER A 131 11.64 -7.35 6.29
C SER A 131 10.55 -7.82 5.35
N ASP A 132 10.48 -7.21 4.17
CA ASP A 132 9.43 -7.40 3.18
C ASP A 132 10.01 -7.94 1.87
N GLY A 133 9.45 -9.04 1.37
CA GLY A 133 9.81 -9.63 0.07
C GLY A 133 8.69 -9.41 -0.94
N SER A 134 8.89 -8.49 -1.89
CA SER A 134 7.91 -8.12 -2.91
C SER A 134 8.15 -8.84 -4.24
N SER A 135 7.07 -9.37 -4.84
CA SER A 135 7.11 -9.99 -6.16
C SER A 135 7.30 -9.01 -7.32
N ARG A 136 7.29 -7.70 -7.05
CA ARG A 136 7.55 -6.66 -8.06
C ARG A 136 9.02 -6.56 -8.45
N PHE A 137 9.91 -7.14 -7.63
CA PHE A 137 11.36 -7.11 -7.84
C PHE A 137 11.91 -8.50 -8.20
N HIS A 138 13.08 -8.49 -8.82
CA HIS A 138 13.82 -9.71 -9.13
C HIS A 138 14.08 -10.54 -7.86
N PRO A 139 14.10 -11.90 -7.92
CA PRO A 139 14.37 -12.75 -6.75
C PRO A 139 15.55 -12.32 -5.89
N ASP A 140 16.63 -11.88 -6.52
CA ASP A 140 17.85 -11.45 -5.82
C ASP A 140 17.76 -10.09 -5.14
N HIS A 141 16.76 -9.27 -5.49
CA HIS A 141 16.59 -7.88 -4.99
C HIS A 141 15.23 -7.61 -4.36
N ARG A 142 14.43 -8.66 -4.12
CA ARG A 142 13.05 -8.51 -3.64
C ARG A 142 12.90 -8.17 -2.16
N TRP A 143 13.94 -8.43 -1.34
CA TRP A 143 13.87 -8.21 0.08
C TRP A 143 14.38 -6.83 0.46
N GLY A 144 13.53 -6.07 1.17
CA GLY A 144 13.87 -4.82 1.83
C GLY A 144 13.71 -4.95 3.34
N THR A 145 14.64 -4.35 4.10
CA THR A 145 14.56 -4.34 5.56
C THR A 145 14.45 -2.90 6.04
N PHE A 146 13.41 -2.63 6.81
CA PHE A 146 13.04 -1.32 7.32
C PHE A 146 12.97 -1.38 8.83
N TRP A 147 13.21 -0.25 9.48
CA TRP A 147 13.29 -0.18 10.93
C TRP A 147 12.93 1.20 11.45
N SER A 148 12.53 1.27 12.70
CA SER A 148 12.34 2.54 13.39
C SER A 148 12.75 2.44 14.84
N ILE A 149 13.20 3.56 15.39
CA ILE A 149 13.41 3.77 16.82
C ILE A 149 12.68 5.03 17.24
N GLY A 150 12.15 5.04 18.44
CA GLY A 150 11.48 6.19 19.03
C GLY A 150 11.75 6.29 20.51
N ALA A 151 11.76 7.50 21.02
CA ALA A 151 11.85 7.80 22.43
C ALA A 151 10.87 8.90 22.78
N SER A 152 10.29 8.81 24.00
CA SER A 152 9.46 9.87 24.54
C SER A 152 9.74 10.01 26.03
N TRP A 153 9.77 11.26 26.50
CA TRP A 153 9.99 11.63 27.90
C TRP A 153 8.90 12.57 28.36
N LYS A 154 8.14 12.12 29.36
CA LYS A 154 7.13 12.96 30.03
C LYS A 154 7.81 13.81 31.11
N ILE A 155 8.36 14.93 30.72
CA ILE A 155 9.12 15.84 31.59
C ILE A 155 8.28 16.30 32.79
N MET A 156 6.97 16.51 32.55
CA MET A 156 6.04 16.97 33.60
C MET A 156 5.90 16.01 34.78
N GLN A 157 6.27 14.73 34.62
CA GLN A 157 6.21 13.73 35.69
C GLN A 157 7.47 13.65 36.55
N GLU A 158 8.47 14.50 36.25
CA GLU A 158 9.69 14.56 37.03
C GLU A 158 9.52 15.33 38.32
N GLU A 159 10.29 14.95 39.37
CA GLU A 159 10.26 15.60 40.68
C GLU A 159 10.55 17.10 40.60
N PHE A 160 11.48 17.52 39.75
CA PHE A 160 11.86 18.93 39.57
C PHE A 160 10.78 19.79 38.90
N MET A 161 9.73 19.16 38.37
CA MET A 161 8.61 19.87 37.72
C MET A 161 7.40 20.06 38.63
N LYS A 162 7.43 19.50 39.86
CA LYS A 162 6.29 19.55 40.80
C LYS A 162 5.84 20.98 41.09
N ASP A 163 6.79 21.90 41.26
CA ASP A 163 6.48 23.30 41.62
C ASP A 163 5.90 24.10 40.43
N THR A 164 5.91 23.52 39.23
CA THR A 164 5.36 24.16 38.03
C THR A 164 3.94 23.70 37.68
N SER A 165 3.41 22.74 38.42
CA SER A 165 2.13 22.07 38.17
C SER A 165 0.91 23.03 38.15
N ASP A 166 0.99 24.18 38.82
CA ASP A 166 -0.08 25.19 38.88
C ASP A 166 -0.38 25.82 37.52
N TRP A 167 0.63 25.96 36.67
CA TRP A 167 0.50 26.64 35.38
C TRP A 167 0.88 25.74 34.20
N LEU A 168 1.80 24.78 34.36
CA LEU A 168 2.24 23.84 33.33
C LEU A 168 1.62 22.46 33.63
N SER A 169 0.71 22.01 32.75
CA SER A 169 -0.07 20.78 32.96
C SER A 169 0.48 19.59 32.18
N ASN A 170 1.19 19.85 31.08
CA ASN A 170 1.86 18.85 30.26
C ASN A 170 3.14 19.41 29.66
N LEU A 171 4.20 18.63 29.70
CA LEU A 171 5.42 18.85 28.95
C LEU A 171 6.03 17.50 28.61
N SER A 172 6.08 17.19 27.31
CA SER A 172 6.62 15.93 26.82
C SER A 172 7.49 16.15 25.59
N LEU A 173 8.66 15.55 25.58
CA LEU A 173 9.57 15.52 24.45
C LEU A 173 9.48 14.17 23.77
N ARG A 174 9.38 14.14 22.44
CA ARG A 174 9.41 12.92 21.63
C ARG A 174 10.36 13.03 20.47
N ALA A 175 11.02 11.96 20.13
CA ALA A 175 11.87 11.86 18.95
C ALA A 175 11.71 10.49 18.32
N SER A 176 11.74 10.44 16.98
CA SER A 176 11.77 9.19 16.24
C SER A 176 12.64 9.30 15.00
N TYR A 177 13.26 8.18 14.63
CA TYR A 177 14.03 8.03 13.42
C TYR A 177 13.80 6.64 12.83
N GLY A 178 13.61 6.57 11.50
CA GLY A 178 13.36 5.28 10.87
C GLY A 178 13.43 5.32 9.36
N ALA A 179 13.54 4.13 8.79
CA ALA A 179 13.52 3.84 7.37
C ALA A 179 12.21 3.14 6.99
N GLN A 180 11.53 3.62 5.96
CA GLN A 180 10.30 3.06 5.41
C GLN A 180 10.51 2.72 3.94
N GLY A 181 10.08 1.52 3.53
CA GLY A 181 10.14 1.06 2.14
C GLY A 181 8.95 1.49 1.30
N ASN A 182 9.21 1.60 0.00
CA ASN A 182 8.19 1.76 -1.03
C ASN A 182 8.52 0.83 -2.20
N ASP A 183 7.55 -0.01 -2.62
CA ASP A 183 7.65 -0.92 -3.77
C ASP A 183 6.68 -0.57 -4.90
N GLN A 184 6.14 0.67 -4.91
CA GLN A 184 5.15 1.09 -5.90
C GLN A 184 5.76 1.26 -7.28
N VAL A 185 6.01 0.14 -7.93
CA VAL A 185 6.35 0.05 -9.35
C VAL A 185 5.33 -0.84 -10.07
N GLY A 186 5.30 -0.79 -11.40
CA GLY A 186 4.44 -1.67 -12.20
C GLY A 186 4.75 -3.15 -11.96
N TYR A 187 3.77 -4.02 -12.18
CA TYR A 187 3.97 -5.46 -12.13
C TYR A 187 5.03 -5.87 -13.16
N TYR A 188 5.88 -6.84 -12.77
CA TYR A 188 6.94 -7.39 -13.64
C TYR A 188 7.94 -6.34 -14.17
N ALA A 189 8.08 -5.19 -13.50
CA ALA A 189 8.92 -4.08 -13.96
C ALA A 189 10.40 -4.45 -14.12
N TYR A 190 10.87 -5.50 -13.44
CA TYR A 190 12.23 -6.00 -13.56
C TYR A 190 12.47 -6.86 -14.81
N GLN A 191 11.39 -7.31 -15.51
CA GLN A 191 11.46 -8.17 -16.69
C GLN A 191 11.39 -7.37 -17.99
N ALA A 192 11.95 -7.93 -19.06
CA ALA A 192 11.65 -7.48 -20.41
C ALA A 192 10.23 -7.89 -20.78
N LEU A 193 9.42 -6.93 -21.17
CA LEU A 193 8.04 -7.15 -21.57
C LEU A 193 7.85 -6.92 -23.05
N TYR A 194 7.00 -7.75 -23.65
CA TYR A 194 6.65 -7.70 -25.06
C TYR A 194 5.13 -7.55 -25.21
N SER A 195 4.70 -6.83 -26.22
CA SER A 195 3.31 -6.79 -26.67
C SER A 195 3.16 -7.56 -27.97
N ILE A 196 2.04 -8.28 -28.09
CA ILE A 196 1.66 -8.93 -29.34
C ILE A 196 1.05 -7.87 -30.24
N ARG A 197 1.56 -7.77 -31.46
CA ARG A 197 1.05 -6.87 -32.51
C ARG A 197 0.71 -7.65 -33.77
N ASN A 198 -0.35 -7.23 -34.45
CA ASN A 198 -0.65 -7.76 -35.78
C ASN A 198 0.33 -7.17 -36.79
N ASN A 199 1.01 -8.03 -37.53
CA ASN A 199 1.87 -7.66 -38.66
C ASN A 199 1.37 -8.37 -39.94
N LEU A 200 0.58 -7.66 -40.72
CA LEU A 200 0.00 -8.17 -41.97
C LEU A 200 -0.78 -9.50 -41.84
N GLY A 201 -1.52 -9.67 -40.74
CA GLY A 201 -2.27 -10.87 -40.44
C GLY A 201 -1.55 -11.87 -39.52
N GLU A 202 -0.24 -11.73 -39.34
CA GLU A 202 0.58 -12.59 -38.48
C GLU A 202 0.83 -11.94 -37.12
N SER A 203 0.98 -12.77 -36.08
CA SER A 203 1.31 -12.31 -34.74
C SER A 203 2.78 -11.96 -34.63
N GLY A 204 3.09 -10.69 -34.35
CA GLY A 204 4.44 -10.20 -34.13
C GLY A 204 4.67 -9.82 -32.65
N LEU A 205 5.89 -10.02 -32.15
CA LEU A 205 6.31 -9.55 -30.82
C LEU A 205 6.98 -8.19 -30.97
N HIS A 206 6.46 -7.22 -30.24
CA HIS A 206 7.05 -5.88 -30.14
C HIS A 206 7.55 -5.65 -28.72
N ALA A 207 8.81 -5.25 -28.58
CA ALA A 207 9.38 -4.92 -27.27
C ALA A 207 8.62 -3.72 -26.66
N TYR A 208 8.03 -3.94 -25.50
CA TYR A 208 7.26 -2.93 -24.77
C TYR A 208 8.12 -2.24 -23.69
N ARG A 209 8.95 -3.03 -23.00
CA ARG A 209 9.82 -2.54 -21.92
C ARG A 209 11.10 -3.37 -21.89
N LEU A 210 12.23 -2.71 -21.66
CA LEU A 210 13.51 -3.37 -21.37
C LEU A 210 13.54 -3.89 -19.94
N ALA A 211 14.29 -4.95 -19.70
CA ALA A 211 14.52 -5.49 -18.35
C ALA A 211 15.28 -4.49 -17.47
N THR A 212 14.87 -4.42 -16.20
CA THR A 212 15.56 -3.65 -15.16
C THR A 212 15.81 -4.59 -13.96
N PRO A 213 16.76 -5.56 -14.08
CA PRO A 213 16.91 -6.61 -13.09
C PRO A 213 17.37 -6.13 -11.71
N ASN A 214 18.05 -4.98 -11.65
CA ASN A 214 18.56 -4.38 -10.41
C ASN A 214 17.52 -3.46 -9.71
N LEU A 215 16.27 -3.45 -10.18
CA LEU A 215 15.19 -2.69 -9.55
C LEU A 215 14.95 -3.20 -8.13
N SER A 216 14.95 -2.31 -7.16
CA SER A 216 14.83 -2.61 -5.74
C SER A 216 13.95 -1.57 -5.03
N TRP A 217 13.80 -1.73 -3.73
CA TRP A 217 13.02 -0.87 -2.85
C TRP A 217 13.52 0.57 -2.83
N GLU A 218 12.61 1.52 -2.94
CA GLU A 218 12.86 2.90 -2.53
C GLU A 218 12.83 2.98 -1.00
N THR A 219 13.75 3.74 -0.42
CA THR A 219 13.85 3.91 1.03
C THR A 219 13.61 5.36 1.42
N ASN A 220 12.65 5.57 2.31
CA ASN A 220 12.34 6.87 2.90
C ASN A 220 12.83 6.93 4.35
N LEU A 221 13.82 7.77 4.62
CA LEU A 221 14.31 8.06 5.97
C LEU A 221 13.50 9.21 6.56
N ASN A 222 12.91 9.00 7.73
CA ASN A 222 12.10 10.00 8.41
C ASN A 222 12.70 10.30 9.78
N THR A 223 12.89 11.59 10.08
CA THR A 223 13.27 12.10 11.40
C THR A 223 12.16 12.99 11.91
N ASN A 224 11.70 12.75 13.13
CA ASN A 224 10.71 13.61 13.78
C ASN A 224 11.17 13.92 15.21
N ILE A 225 11.06 15.18 15.62
CA ILE A 225 11.29 15.65 16.99
C ILE A 225 10.10 16.53 17.35
N GLY A 226 9.41 16.23 18.44
CA GLY A 226 8.23 16.96 18.88
C GLY A 226 8.28 17.33 20.33
N LEU A 227 7.80 18.53 20.67
CA LEU A 227 7.58 19.02 22.02
C LEU A 227 6.08 19.29 22.18
N ASP A 228 5.45 18.53 23.09
CA ASP A 228 4.04 18.70 23.44
C ASP A 228 3.97 19.46 24.76
N PHE A 229 3.12 20.48 24.82
CA PHE A 229 2.93 21.31 26.03
C PHE A 229 1.47 21.59 26.30
N GLY A 230 1.16 21.84 27.57
CA GLY A 230 -0.17 22.24 28.03
C GLY A 230 -0.08 23.14 29.25
N PHE A 231 -0.84 24.20 29.26
CA PHE A 231 -0.89 25.20 30.33
C PHE A 231 -2.29 25.28 30.95
N TRP A 232 -2.34 25.63 32.25
CA TRP A 232 -3.58 25.90 33.02
C TRP A 232 -4.63 24.80 32.86
N ASN A 233 -4.30 23.59 33.30
CA ASN A 233 -5.14 22.39 33.15
C ASN A 233 -5.53 22.11 31.69
N ASN A 234 -4.54 22.25 30.78
CA ASN A 234 -4.69 22.06 29.34
C ASN A 234 -5.71 23.00 28.67
N ARG A 235 -6.00 24.18 29.27
CA ARG A 235 -6.82 25.20 28.59
C ARG A 235 -6.13 25.76 27.35
N LEU A 236 -4.81 25.84 27.38
CA LEU A 236 -3.96 26.11 26.21
C LEU A 236 -3.02 24.93 26.02
N SER A 237 -3.09 24.25 24.91
CA SER A 237 -2.19 23.15 24.56
C SER A 237 -1.72 23.29 23.14
N GLY A 238 -0.54 22.75 22.85
CA GLY A 238 0.02 22.78 21.51
C GLY A 238 1.17 21.79 21.36
N THR A 239 1.59 21.62 20.12
CA THR A 239 2.75 20.82 19.73
C THR A 239 3.62 21.64 18.80
N ILE A 240 4.92 21.59 19.03
CA ILE A 240 5.95 22.08 18.11
C ILE A 240 6.66 20.87 17.58
N GLU A 241 6.73 20.73 16.25
CA GLU A 241 7.32 19.58 15.62
C GLU A 241 8.31 19.98 14.52
N TYR A 242 9.47 19.35 14.52
CA TYR A 242 10.41 19.34 13.42
C TYR A 242 10.38 17.98 12.75
N PHE A 243 10.24 17.96 11.43
CA PHE A 243 10.33 16.74 10.66
C PHE A 243 11.26 16.91 9.45
N GLU A 244 11.95 15.85 9.11
CA GLU A 244 12.76 15.74 7.90
C GLU A 244 12.50 14.39 7.24
N ARG A 245 12.30 14.40 5.92
CA ARG A 245 12.19 13.19 5.11
C ARG A 245 13.22 13.21 3.99
N ARG A 246 13.97 12.14 3.85
CA ARG A 246 14.94 11.92 2.76
C ARG A 246 14.61 10.63 2.04
N SER A 247 14.39 10.71 0.73
CA SER A 247 14.17 9.52 -0.11
C SER A 247 15.46 9.13 -0.81
N LYS A 248 15.76 7.82 -0.83
CA LYS A 248 16.88 7.20 -1.52
C LYS A 248 16.37 6.15 -2.48
N ASP A 249 17.11 5.88 -3.54
CA ASP A 249 16.80 4.85 -4.53
C ASP A 249 15.41 5.02 -5.15
N LEU A 250 15.09 6.27 -5.52
CA LEU A 250 13.77 6.67 -6.02
C LEU A 250 13.35 5.84 -7.23
N LEU A 251 12.11 5.37 -7.20
CA LEU A 251 11.48 4.62 -8.28
C LEU A 251 10.88 5.60 -9.31
N PHE A 252 11.45 5.61 -10.51
CA PHE A 252 10.94 6.42 -11.63
C PHE A 252 10.48 5.53 -12.78
N SER A 253 9.33 5.87 -13.37
CA SER A 253 8.95 5.38 -14.70
C SER A 253 9.51 6.31 -15.78
N LYS A 254 10.25 5.76 -16.73
CA LYS A 254 10.64 6.45 -17.97
C LYS A 254 9.56 6.29 -19.03
#